data_653b140e721c2328407644d9074f9c43
#
_entry.id   653b140e721c2328407644d9074f9c43
#
_cell.length_a   1.000
_cell.length_b   1.000
_cell.length_c   1.000
_cell.angle_alpha   90.00
_cell.angle_beta   90.00
_cell.angle_gamma   90.00
#
_symmetry.space_group_name_H-M   'P 1'
#
loop_
_entity.id
_entity.type
_entity.pdbx_description
1 polymer ?
#
loop_
_entity_poly.entity_id
_entity_poly.type
_entity_poly.pdbx_seq_one_letter_code
_entity_poly.pdbx_strand_id
1 'polypeptide(L)'
;MAVWHAVGVECSGATCLMFGCCSLSGVFPLCLLFNVPFLFQVPNDLKQTFDIRQVIARIVDGSRFDEFKAMYGTTLVTGFARLHGMPVGIVANNGILFSESAKKGAHFVELCSQRGIPLIFLQNITGFMVGKTYEHGGIAKDGAKLVMAVACAKVPKLTCVIGGSFGAGNYGMCGRAYSPRFMYMWPNSRISVMGGEQAASVLSTVRRDGMESKGMEWSVEEEEEFKAPIRDKYEHEGTPYYASGRLWDDGVIEPEQTRDILGLSLSAALNAPREDTNFGVFRM
;
A
#
# COMPACT_ATOMS: atom_id res chain seq x y z
N MET A 1 33.60 14.34 32.53
CA MET A 1 33.53 15.53 31.69
C MET A 1 33.49 15.05 30.22
N ALA A 2 32.36 15.03 29.62
CA ALA A 2 32.18 14.64 28.20
C ALA A 2 32.18 15.90 27.37
N VAL A 3 33.08 15.99 26.40
CA VAL A 3 33.22 17.13 25.47
C VAL A 3 32.24 16.90 24.34
N TRP A 4 31.34 17.85 24.13
CA TRP A 4 30.36 17.85 23.05
C TRP A 4 30.99 18.43 21.78
N HIS A 5 31.04 17.67 20.71
CA HIS A 5 31.32 18.20 19.39
C HIS A 5 30.02 18.39 18.63
N ALA A 6 29.71 19.62 18.28
CA ALA A 6 28.63 19.97 17.34
C ALA A 6 29.18 19.91 15.92
N VAL A 7 28.57 19.11 15.06
CA VAL A 7 28.85 19.11 13.62
C VAL A 7 27.70 19.85 12.95
N GLY A 8 27.97 21.04 12.42
CA GLY A 8 27.02 21.81 11.64
C GLY A 8 27.00 21.34 10.18
N VAL A 9 25.82 21.02 9.69
CA VAL A 9 25.59 20.81 8.26
C VAL A 9 24.71 21.95 7.77
N GLU A 10 25.24 22.80 6.93
CA GLU A 10 24.49 23.88 6.27
C GLU A 10 23.64 23.28 5.14
N CYS A 11 22.33 23.29 5.32
CA CYS A 11 21.37 23.19 4.24
C CYS A 11 20.77 24.58 4.03
N SER A 12 20.69 25.01 2.79
CA SER A 12 20.28 26.35 2.33
C SER A 12 19.10 26.92 3.14
N GLY A 13 19.42 27.78 4.09
CA GLY A 13 18.49 28.72 4.71
C GLY A 13 17.98 28.39 6.12
N ALA A 14 18.41 27.31 6.78
CA ALA A 14 18.10 27.08 8.19
C ALA A 14 19.19 26.25 8.88
N THR A 15 19.77 26.79 9.93
CA THR A 15 20.78 26.10 10.76
C THR A 15 20.10 25.09 11.68
N CYS A 16 20.32 23.80 11.46
CA CYS A 16 19.81 22.75 12.31
C CYS A 16 20.91 22.26 13.25
N LEU A 17 20.77 22.50 14.56
CA LEU A 17 21.66 21.98 15.61
C LEU A 17 21.29 20.55 15.94
N MET A 18 22.15 19.60 15.58
CA MET A 18 22.01 18.18 15.97
C MET A 18 22.70 17.92 17.29
N PHE A 19 21.96 17.50 18.29
CA PHE A 19 22.51 16.92 19.53
C PHE A 19 22.66 15.40 19.35
N GLY A 20 23.90 14.93 19.36
CA GLY A 20 24.20 13.50 19.27
C GLY A 20 23.91 12.78 20.59
N CYS A 21 23.02 11.82 20.56
CA CYS A 21 22.84 10.84 21.63
C CYS A 21 23.37 9.48 21.14
N CYS A 22 24.61 9.14 21.55
CA CYS A 22 25.15 7.80 21.35
C CYS A 22 24.66 6.87 22.46
N SER A 23 23.86 5.86 22.12
CA SER A 23 23.73 4.67 22.95
C SER A 23 24.05 3.42 22.12
N LEU A 24 24.93 2.62 22.68
CA LEU A 24 25.42 1.34 22.19
C LEU A 24 24.27 0.31 22.19
N SER A 25 23.58 0.18 21.11
CA SER A 25 22.83 -0.99 20.67
C SER A 25 22.20 -0.62 19.32
N GLY A 26 22.47 -1.37 18.26
CA GLY A 26 22.19 -1.11 16.84
C GLY A 26 20.74 -0.78 16.41
N VAL A 27 20.07 0.05 17.18
CA VAL A 27 18.81 0.70 16.85
C VAL A 27 19.15 2.12 16.45
N PHE A 28 19.11 2.44 15.17
CA PHE A 28 19.17 3.82 14.68
C PHE A 28 18.21 4.68 15.49
N PRO A 29 18.62 5.84 16.02
CA PRO A 29 17.70 6.74 16.69
C PRO A 29 16.75 7.32 15.65
N LEU A 30 15.60 6.68 15.47
CA LEU A 30 14.50 7.15 14.63
C LEU A 30 13.88 8.48 15.14
N CYS A 31 14.38 8.99 16.26
CA CYS A 31 13.81 10.15 16.96
C CYS A 31 14.00 11.50 16.24
N LEU A 32 14.84 11.58 15.21
CA LEU A 32 15.16 12.82 14.50
C LEU A 32 14.39 13.02 13.18
N LEU A 33 13.53 12.09 12.81
CA LEU A 33 12.79 12.15 11.54
C LEU A 33 11.43 12.88 11.64
N PHE A 34 11.08 13.43 12.80
CA PHE A 34 9.76 14.06 13.04
C PHE A 34 9.51 15.35 12.27
N ASN A 35 10.50 15.94 11.60
CA ASN A 35 10.36 17.21 10.86
C ASN A 35 10.70 17.13 9.37
N VAL A 36 10.84 15.93 8.80
CA VAL A 36 10.98 15.83 7.33
C VAL A 36 9.58 15.65 6.76
N PRO A 37 9.10 16.58 5.94
CA PRO A 37 7.77 16.49 5.35
C PRO A 37 7.58 15.16 4.61
N PHE A 38 6.44 14.51 4.77
CA PHE A 38 6.06 13.29 4.06
C PHE A 38 6.23 13.41 2.53
N LEU A 39 6.06 14.63 2.00
CA LEU A 39 6.16 14.96 0.58
C LEU A 39 7.51 14.57 -0.08
N PHE A 40 8.60 14.53 0.69
CA PHE A 40 9.92 14.18 0.14
C PHE A 40 10.21 12.68 0.10
N GLN A 41 9.31 11.82 0.57
CA GLN A 41 9.60 10.39 0.77
C GLN A 41 8.78 9.45 -0.10
N VAL A 42 7.64 9.89 -0.60
CA VAL A 42 6.85 9.11 -1.54
C VAL A 42 7.00 9.74 -2.90
N PRO A 43 7.67 9.05 -3.83
CA PRO A 43 7.87 9.58 -5.18
C PRO A 43 6.53 9.81 -5.90
N ASN A 44 6.45 10.88 -6.68
CA ASN A 44 5.31 11.08 -7.59
C ASN A 44 5.29 10.04 -8.72
N ASP A 45 6.45 9.48 -9.06
CA ASP A 45 6.57 8.40 -10.04
C ASP A 45 6.33 7.06 -9.35
N LEU A 46 5.24 6.39 -9.69
CA LEU A 46 4.86 5.07 -9.18
C LEU A 46 5.88 3.97 -9.49
N LYS A 47 6.81 4.20 -10.40
CA LYS A 47 7.90 3.26 -10.73
C LYS A 47 9.05 3.33 -9.72
N GLN A 48 9.16 4.41 -8.96
CA GLN A 48 10.19 4.54 -7.93
C GLN A 48 9.76 3.79 -6.67
N THR A 49 10.63 2.91 -6.19
CA THR A 49 10.40 2.14 -4.97
C THR A 49 10.90 2.92 -3.75
N PHE A 50 10.17 2.82 -2.66
CA PHE A 50 10.57 3.32 -1.34
C PHE A 50 10.24 2.28 -0.27
N ASP A 51 10.93 2.33 0.86
CA ASP A 51 10.61 1.42 1.97
C ASP A 51 9.41 1.93 2.74
N ILE A 52 8.33 1.17 2.72
CA ILE A 52 7.06 1.48 3.40
C ILE A 52 7.21 1.66 4.91
N ARG A 53 8.26 1.08 5.51
CA ARG A 53 8.54 1.25 6.94
C ARG A 53 8.80 2.70 7.32
N GLN A 54 9.28 3.50 6.39
CA GLN A 54 9.48 4.94 6.60
C GLN A 54 8.14 5.68 6.75
N VAL A 55 7.11 5.27 6.01
CA VAL A 55 5.75 5.81 6.15
C VAL A 55 5.13 5.32 7.45
N ILE A 56 5.23 4.02 7.74
CA ILE A 56 4.72 3.44 8.99
C ILE A 56 5.28 4.17 10.21
N ALA A 57 6.60 4.40 10.25
CA ALA A 57 7.27 5.06 11.37
C ALA A 57 6.73 6.47 11.68
N ARG A 58 6.17 7.17 10.67
CA ARG A 58 5.58 8.51 10.84
C ARG A 58 4.13 8.48 11.28
N ILE A 59 3.44 7.39 11.00
CA ILE A 59 2.03 7.23 11.35
C ILE A 59 1.89 6.73 12.80
N VAL A 60 2.75 5.80 13.23
CA VAL A 60 2.60 5.09 14.51
C VAL A 60 3.18 5.85 15.70
N ASP A 61 2.70 5.53 16.89
CA ASP A 61 3.13 6.15 18.14
C ASP A 61 4.60 5.88 18.44
N GLY A 62 5.37 6.95 18.61
CA GLY A 62 6.79 6.87 18.94
C GLY A 62 7.63 6.11 17.92
N SER A 63 7.16 5.99 16.68
CA SER A 63 7.77 5.18 15.61
C SER A 63 8.02 3.71 16.01
N ARG A 64 7.23 3.18 16.96
CA ARG A 64 7.34 1.80 17.44
C ARG A 64 6.49 0.89 16.58
N PHE A 65 7.16 -0.02 15.89
CA PHE A 65 6.53 -1.00 15.02
C PHE A 65 7.13 -2.39 15.25
N ASP A 66 6.29 -3.33 15.66
CA ASP A 66 6.66 -4.73 15.88
C ASP A 66 6.36 -5.53 14.60
N GLU A 67 7.38 -5.71 13.76
CA GLU A 67 7.22 -6.36 12.47
C GLU A 67 7.03 -7.87 12.62
N PHE A 68 5.94 -8.38 12.09
CA PHE A 68 5.62 -9.81 12.06
C PHE A 68 6.29 -10.49 10.88
N LYS A 69 7.10 -11.52 11.15
CA LYS A 69 7.82 -12.32 10.14
C LYS A 69 8.60 -11.48 9.12
N ALA A 70 9.45 -10.57 9.61
CA ALA A 70 10.22 -9.65 8.78
C ALA A 70 11.02 -10.33 7.65
N MET A 71 11.54 -11.54 7.88
CA MET A 71 12.37 -12.29 6.94
C MET A 71 11.57 -13.13 5.93
N TYR A 72 10.24 -13.20 6.05
CA TYR A 72 9.37 -13.98 5.16
C TYR A 72 8.42 -13.07 4.41
N GLY A 73 8.27 -13.28 3.09
CA GLY A 73 7.37 -12.47 2.28
C GLY A 73 7.66 -10.97 2.37
N THR A 74 8.89 -10.57 2.10
CA THR A 74 9.44 -9.22 2.37
C THR A 74 8.77 -8.09 1.58
N THR A 75 8.03 -8.43 0.52
CA THR A 75 7.28 -7.46 -0.29
C THR A 75 5.93 -7.06 0.33
N LEU A 76 5.57 -7.67 1.47
CA LEU A 76 4.46 -7.25 2.31
C LEU A 76 4.98 -7.06 3.73
N VAL A 77 4.87 -5.87 4.27
CA VAL A 77 5.22 -5.54 5.66
C VAL A 77 3.97 -5.66 6.50
N THR A 78 4.04 -6.47 7.55
CA THR A 78 2.93 -6.65 8.50
C THR A 78 3.47 -6.53 9.92
N GLY A 79 2.71 -5.95 10.82
CA GLY A 79 3.16 -5.84 12.21
C GLY A 79 2.17 -5.10 13.11
N PHE A 80 2.47 -5.12 14.39
CA PHE A 80 1.68 -4.47 15.42
C PHE A 80 2.25 -3.11 15.78
N ALA A 81 1.35 -2.16 16.04
CA ALA A 81 1.71 -0.82 16.47
C ALA A 81 0.62 -0.22 17.36
N ARG A 82 0.83 1.02 17.77
CA ARG A 82 -0.21 1.86 18.36
C ARG A 82 -0.39 3.12 17.52
N LEU A 83 -1.64 3.54 17.40
CA LEU A 83 -2.04 4.79 16.76
C LEU A 83 -2.94 5.56 17.74
N HIS A 84 -2.48 6.73 18.20
CA HIS A 84 -3.13 7.50 19.27
C HIS A 84 -3.46 6.63 20.51
N GLY A 85 -2.52 5.77 20.92
CA GLY A 85 -2.66 4.84 22.04
C GLY A 85 -3.44 3.55 21.73
N MET A 86 -4.21 3.51 20.65
CA MET A 86 -5.02 2.36 20.25
C MET A 86 -4.16 1.29 19.55
N PRO A 87 -4.26 0.01 19.93
CA PRO A 87 -3.52 -1.07 19.26
C PRO A 87 -4.08 -1.29 17.85
N VAL A 88 -3.18 -1.45 16.88
CA VAL A 88 -3.52 -1.68 15.47
C VAL A 88 -2.60 -2.73 14.85
N GLY A 89 -3.12 -3.48 13.88
CA GLY A 89 -2.34 -4.28 12.96
C GLY A 89 -2.18 -3.52 11.64
N ILE A 90 -0.95 -3.41 11.16
CA ILE A 90 -0.64 -2.74 9.89
C ILE A 90 -0.30 -3.78 8.85
N VAL A 91 -0.90 -3.64 7.66
CA VAL A 91 -0.60 -4.43 6.46
C VAL A 91 -0.24 -3.45 5.35
N ALA A 92 1.00 -3.47 4.88
CA ALA A 92 1.51 -2.47 3.97
C ALA A 92 2.31 -3.10 2.82
N ASN A 93 2.09 -2.62 1.60
CA ASN A 93 2.84 -3.09 0.45
C ASN A 93 4.26 -2.51 0.44
N ASN A 94 5.23 -3.38 0.13
CA ASN A 94 6.64 -3.02 -0.10
C ASN A 94 7.13 -3.60 -1.43
N GLY A 95 6.25 -3.66 -2.41
CA GLY A 95 6.47 -4.22 -3.74
C GLY A 95 5.33 -5.11 -4.23
N ILE A 96 5.62 -5.93 -5.23
CA ILE A 96 4.68 -6.86 -5.87
C ILE A 96 4.31 -7.98 -4.88
N LEU A 97 3.07 -8.45 -4.91
CA LEU A 97 2.63 -9.58 -4.08
C LEU A 97 3.06 -10.92 -4.69
N PHE A 98 3.84 -11.67 -3.93
CA PHE A 98 4.19 -13.07 -4.20
C PHE A 98 3.37 -14.02 -3.32
N SER A 99 3.44 -15.32 -3.61
CA SER A 99 2.80 -16.38 -2.82
C SER A 99 3.10 -16.27 -1.32
N GLU A 100 4.37 -16.07 -0.97
CA GLU A 100 4.81 -15.94 0.41
C GLU A 100 4.23 -14.72 1.10
N SER A 101 4.20 -13.58 0.40
CA SER A 101 3.60 -12.34 0.90
C SER A 101 2.12 -12.50 1.13
N ALA A 102 1.40 -13.18 0.23
CA ALA A 102 -0.01 -13.46 0.38
C ALA A 102 -0.29 -14.38 1.60
N LYS A 103 0.49 -15.45 1.78
CA LYS A 103 0.39 -16.33 2.97
C LYS A 103 0.67 -15.59 4.26
N LYS A 104 1.70 -14.74 4.29
CA LYS A 104 2.03 -13.89 5.44
C LYS A 104 0.87 -12.95 5.79
N GLY A 105 0.33 -12.28 4.78
CA GLY A 105 -0.80 -11.36 4.95
C GLY A 105 -2.05 -12.07 5.48
N ALA A 106 -2.41 -13.22 4.89
CA ALA A 106 -3.54 -14.01 5.34
C ALA A 106 -3.41 -14.39 6.82
N HIS A 107 -2.27 -14.98 7.20
CA HIS A 107 -1.99 -15.35 8.58
C HIS A 107 -2.06 -14.16 9.53
N PHE A 108 -1.49 -13.02 9.17
CA PHE A 108 -1.50 -11.82 10.00
C PHE A 108 -2.90 -11.25 10.20
N VAL A 109 -3.72 -11.19 9.13
CA VAL A 109 -5.11 -10.73 9.19
C VAL A 109 -5.94 -11.64 10.10
N GLU A 110 -5.76 -12.95 10.03
CA GLU A 110 -6.42 -13.89 10.93
C GLU A 110 -6.03 -13.69 12.38
N LEU A 111 -4.74 -13.51 12.67
CA LEU A 111 -4.26 -13.23 14.03
C LEU A 111 -4.86 -11.95 14.60
N CYS A 112 -4.92 -10.89 13.81
CA CYS A 112 -5.55 -9.63 14.22
C CYS A 112 -7.05 -9.82 14.49
N SER A 113 -7.75 -10.54 13.61
CA SER A 113 -9.17 -10.82 13.77
C SER A 113 -9.48 -11.62 15.02
N GLN A 114 -8.72 -12.68 15.30
CA GLN A 114 -8.87 -13.50 16.51
C GLN A 114 -8.64 -12.71 17.80
N ARG A 115 -7.72 -11.74 17.77
CA ARG A 115 -7.40 -10.88 18.91
C ARG A 115 -8.26 -9.63 19.00
N GLY A 116 -9.13 -9.39 18.04
CA GLY A 116 -9.97 -8.20 17.94
C GLY A 116 -9.16 -6.92 17.73
N ILE A 117 -8.01 -7.01 17.02
CA ILE A 117 -7.15 -5.87 16.71
C ILE A 117 -7.59 -5.29 15.37
N PRO A 118 -7.93 -3.98 15.30
CA PRO A 118 -8.25 -3.29 14.06
C PRO A 118 -7.08 -3.34 13.06
N LEU A 119 -7.41 -3.33 11.77
CA LEU A 119 -6.44 -3.41 10.69
C LEU A 119 -6.33 -2.08 9.92
N ILE A 120 -5.11 -1.66 9.64
CA ILE A 120 -4.80 -0.54 8.75
C ILE A 120 -4.05 -1.09 7.54
N PHE A 121 -4.61 -0.84 6.35
CA PHE A 121 -4.02 -1.22 5.07
C PHE A 121 -3.41 0.01 4.40
N LEU A 122 -2.11 -0.05 4.11
CA LEU A 122 -1.41 0.97 3.33
C LEU A 122 -1.13 0.39 1.94
N GLN A 123 -1.89 0.86 0.95
CA GLN A 123 -1.83 0.34 -0.41
C GLN A 123 -0.82 1.10 -1.26
N ASN A 124 0.16 0.37 -1.79
CA ASN A 124 0.99 0.75 -2.92
C ASN A 124 1.26 -0.53 -3.71
N ILE A 125 0.24 -1.00 -4.44
CA ILE A 125 0.23 -2.31 -5.08
C ILE A 125 0.04 -2.20 -6.59
N THR A 126 0.96 -2.80 -7.33
CA THR A 126 0.87 -2.95 -8.80
C THR A 126 0.14 -4.23 -9.21
N GLY A 127 0.00 -5.20 -8.31
CA GLY A 127 -0.69 -6.45 -8.54
C GLY A 127 0.00 -7.65 -7.90
N PHE A 128 -0.55 -8.84 -8.13
CA PHE A 128 0.15 -10.10 -7.87
C PHE A 128 1.14 -10.37 -8.99
N MET A 129 2.23 -11.06 -8.67
CA MET A 129 3.19 -11.49 -9.68
C MET A 129 2.52 -12.46 -10.65
N VAL A 130 2.76 -12.25 -11.93
CA VAL A 130 2.22 -13.08 -13.02
C VAL A 130 3.32 -13.88 -13.71
N GLY A 131 2.96 -14.98 -14.34
CA GLY A 131 3.86 -15.80 -15.13
C GLY A 131 3.79 -17.28 -14.78
N LYS A 132 4.12 -18.14 -15.75
CA LYS A 132 3.97 -19.60 -15.67
C LYS A 132 4.57 -20.21 -14.39
N THR A 133 5.76 -19.76 -14.00
CA THR A 133 6.45 -20.25 -12.79
C THR A 133 5.67 -19.93 -11.51
N TYR A 134 5.11 -18.73 -11.41
CA TYR A 134 4.37 -18.28 -10.24
C TYR A 134 2.97 -18.92 -10.17
N GLU A 135 2.33 -19.09 -11.33
CA GLU A 135 1.03 -19.79 -11.43
C GLU A 135 1.18 -21.26 -11.03
N HIS A 136 2.21 -21.96 -11.54
CA HIS A 136 2.52 -23.32 -11.12
C HIS A 136 2.93 -23.40 -9.64
N GLY A 137 3.57 -22.36 -9.10
CA GLY A 137 3.92 -22.24 -7.68
C GLY A 137 2.73 -22.01 -6.74
N GLY A 138 1.52 -21.83 -7.29
CA GLY A 138 0.28 -21.71 -6.52
C GLY A 138 -0.09 -20.31 -6.09
N ILE A 139 0.39 -19.27 -6.77
CA ILE A 139 0.09 -17.87 -6.41
C ILE A 139 -1.41 -17.56 -6.39
N ALA A 140 -2.20 -18.18 -7.27
CA ALA A 140 -3.64 -18.01 -7.30
C ALA A 140 -4.30 -18.54 -6.03
N LYS A 141 -3.88 -19.73 -5.54
CA LYS A 141 -4.37 -20.29 -4.28
C LYS A 141 -3.97 -19.46 -3.07
N ASP A 142 -2.72 -19.05 -3.02
CA ASP A 142 -2.18 -18.28 -1.90
C ASP A 142 -2.75 -16.85 -1.88
N GLY A 143 -2.93 -16.22 -3.04
CA GLY A 143 -3.63 -14.96 -3.18
C GLY A 143 -5.09 -15.05 -2.72
N ALA A 144 -5.79 -16.13 -3.07
CA ALA A 144 -7.15 -16.38 -2.62
C ALA A 144 -7.25 -16.49 -1.09
N LYS A 145 -6.23 -17.04 -0.41
CA LYS A 145 -6.19 -17.09 1.07
C LYS A 145 -6.15 -15.69 1.67
N LEU A 146 -5.33 -14.80 1.12
CA LEU A 146 -5.26 -13.41 1.57
C LEU A 146 -6.59 -12.69 1.37
N VAL A 147 -7.17 -12.80 0.17
CA VAL A 147 -8.46 -12.19 -0.17
C VAL A 147 -9.56 -12.71 0.75
N MET A 148 -9.60 -14.03 1.01
CA MET A 148 -10.57 -14.64 1.90
C MET A 148 -10.40 -14.16 3.35
N ALA A 149 -9.16 -14.09 3.86
CA ALA A 149 -8.89 -13.57 5.19
C ALA A 149 -9.39 -12.12 5.35
N VAL A 150 -9.09 -11.25 4.37
CA VAL A 150 -9.52 -9.85 4.37
C VAL A 150 -11.05 -9.73 4.26
N ALA A 151 -11.68 -10.55 3.41
CA ALA A 151 -13.13 -10.53 3.21
C ALA A 151 -13.90 -10.96 4.46
N CYS A 152 -13.42 -12.01 5.14
CA CYS A 152 -14.07 -12.59 6.32
C CYS A 152 -13.78 -11.81 7.62
N ALA A 153 -12.69 -11.05 7.67
CA ALA A 153 -12.30 -10.29 8.86
C ALA A 153 -13.38 -9.26 9.25
N LYS A 154 -13.89 -9.36 10.47
CA LYS A 154 -14.95 -8.49 11.03
C LYS A 154 -14.41 -7.34 11.87
N VAL A 155 -13.13 -7.38 12.23
CA VAL A 155 -12.47 -6.24 12.89
C VAL A 155 -12.53 -5.00 12.01
N PRO A 156 -12.55 -3.78 12.59
CA PRO A 156 -12.50 -2.55 11.82
C PRO A 156 -11.30 -2.55 10.88
N LYS A 157 -11.55 -2.27 9.61
CA LYS A 157 -10.53 -2.17 8.55
C LYS A 157 -10.51 -0.73 8.04
N LEU A 158 -9.35 -0.11 8.03
CA LEU A 158 -9.11 1.20 7.46
C LEU A 158 -8.13 1.05 6.30
N THR A 159 -8.38 1.70 5.20
CA THR A 159 -7.52 1.63 4.02
C THR A 159 -7.05 3.02 3.62
N CYS A 160 -5.75 3.16 3.37
CA CYS A 160 -5.16 4.36 2.78
C CYS A 160 -4.36 3.97 1.54
N VAL A 161 -4.77 4.49 0.38
CA VAL A 161 -4.05 4.31 -0.88
C VAL A 161 -2.99 5.40 -0.98
N ILE A 162 -1.73 5.01 -0.82
CA ILE A 162 -0.57 5.92 -0.78
C ILE A 162 0.18 5.99 -2.11
N GLY A 163 -0.15 5.11 -3.04
CA GLY A 163 0.46 5.03 -4.37
C GLY A 163 -0.46 4.29 -5.32
N GLY A 164 0.03 3.26 -6.00
CA GLY A 164 -0.78 2.45 -6.91
C GLY A 164 -1.75 1.52 -6.19
N SER A 165 -2.90 1.29 -6.79
CA SER A 165 -3.89 0.29 -6.37
C SER A 165 -4.51 -0.35 -7.61
N PHE A 166 -3.94 -1.47 -8.08
CA PHE A 166 -4.29 -2.06 -9.35
C PHE A 166 -4.76 -3.51 -9.21
N GLY A 167 -5.81 -3.84 -9.98
CA GLY A 167 -6.29 -5.19 -10.22
C GLY A 167 -6.65 -5.98 -8.96
N ALA A 168 -6.35 -7.28 -8.98
CA ALA A 168 -6.62 -8.20 -7.87
C ALA A 168 -5.83 -7.87 -6.59
N GLY A 169 -4.72 -7.14 -6.69
CA GLY A 169 -3.96 -6.66 -5.54
C GLY A 169 -4.77 -5.72 -4.64
N ASN A 170 -5.62 -4.90 -5.24
CA ASN A 170 -6.57 -4.06 -4.50
C ASN A 170 -7.47 -4.89 -3.57
N TYR A 171 -7.92 -6.05 -4.01
CA TYR A 171 -8.77 -6.95 -3.20
C TYR A 171 -8.01 -7.50 -1.99
N GLY A 172 -6.80 -8.01 -2.19
CA GLY A 172 -5.96 -8.54 -1.11
C GLY A 172 -5.56 -7.47 -0.08
N MET A 173 -5.57 -6.21 -0.47
CA MET A 173 -5.22 -5.06 0.38
C MET A 173 -6.46 -4.28 0.88
N CYS A 174 -7.60 -4.93 0.96
CA CYS A 174 -8.84 -4.35 1.46
C CYS A 174 -9.28 -3.09 0.70
N GLY A 175 -9.42 -3.18 -0.63
CA GLY A 175 -10.05 -2.13 -1.43
C GLY A 175 -11.54 -2.00 -1.15
N ARG A 176 -12.22 -1.08 -1.83
CA ARG A 176 -13.63 -0.73 -1.57
C ARG A 176 -14.57 -1.93 -1.56
N ALA A 177 -14.33 -2.93 -2.42
CA ALA A 177 -15.16 -4.14 -2.51
C ALA A 177 -15.18 -4.98 -1.23
N TYR A 178 -14.19 -4.85 -0.34
CA TYR A 178 -14.11 -5.58 0.93
C TYR A 178 -14.48 -4.76 2.15
N SER A 179 -15.25 -3.69 1.91
CA SER A 179 -15.92 -2.88 2.93
C SER A 179 -15.01 -2.42 4.07
N PRO A 180 -13.92 -1.68 3.77
CA PRO A 180 -13.23 -0.96 4.82
C PRO A 180 -14.21 0.02 5.47
N ARG A 181 -14.06 0.28 6.77
CA ARG A 181 -14.89 1.29 7.47
C ARG A 181 -14.64 2.69 6.91
N PHE A 182 -13.38 2.98 6.56
CA PHE A 182 -12.97 4.18 5.85
C PHE A 182 -11.88 3.83 4.84
N MET A 183 -11.91 4.50 3.70
CA MET A 183 -10.92 4.40 2.64
C MET A 183 -10.52 5.79 2.17
N TYR A 184 -9.23 6.11 2.30
CA TYR A 184 -8.67 7.39 1.90
C TYR A 184 -7.63 7.21 0.79
N MET A 185 -7.44 8.27 0.02
CA MET A 185 -6.44 8.29 -1.05
C MET A 185 -5.52 9.49 -0.90
N TRP A 186 -4.23 9.32 -1.19
CA TRP A 186 -3.31 10.44 -1.33
C TRP A 186 -3.42 11.08 -2.71
N PRO A 187 -3.06 12.38 -2.87
CA PRO A 187 -3.20 13.09 -4.15
C PRO A 187 -2.42 12.45 -5.30
N ASN A 188 -1.26 11.82 -5.02
CA ASN A 188 -0.41 11.14 -5.99
C ASN A 188 -0.87 9.72 -6.31
N SER A 189 -1.88 9.20 -5.63
CA SER A 189 -2.32 7.81 -5.80
C SER A 189 -3.02 7.59 -7.15
N ARG A 190 -3.06 6.32 -7.56
CA ARG A 190 -3.76 5.88 -8.77
C ARG A 190 -4.52 4.60 -8.47
N ILE A 191 -5.75 4.52 -8.95
CA ILE A 191 -6.60 3.34 -8.81
C ILE A 191 -7.20 2.96 -10.17
N SER A 192 -6.98 1.73 -10.60
CA SER A 192 -7.65 1.18 -11.79
C SER A 192 -7.51 -0.35 -11.84
N VAL A 193 -8.05 -0.96 -12.91
CA VAL A 193 -7.91 -2.41 -13.14
C VAL A 193 -6.45 -2.79 -13.41
N MET A 194 -5.72 -1.95 -14.14
CA MET A 194 -4.29 -2.10 -14.43
C MET A 194 -3.67 -0.74 -14.74
N GLY A 195 -2.35 -0.63 -14.78
CA GLY A 195 -1.68 0.60 -15.19
C GLY A 195 -1.99 0.94 -16.65
N GLY A 196 -2.09 2.24 -16.97
CA GLY A 196 -2.45 2.71 -18.32
C GLY A 196 -1.51 2.19 -19.42
N GLU A 197 -0.20 2.14 -19.14
CA GLU A 197 0.79 1.59 -20.06
C GLU A 197 0.59 0.09 -20.32
N GLN A 198 0.28 -0.68 -19.26
CA GLN A 198 -0.03 -2.10 -19.39
C GLN A 198 -1.31 -2.32 -20.19
N ALA A 199 -2.35 -1.53 -19.93
CA ALA A 199 -3.60 -1.61 -20.67
C ALA A 199 -3.40 -1.30 -22.16
N ALA A 200 -2.65 -0.25 -22.47
CA ALA A 200 -2.32 0.12 -23.85
C ALA A 200 -1.54 -0.99 -24.56
N SER A 201 -0.54 -1.58 -23.90
CA SER A 201 0.27 -2.67 -24.45
C SER A 201 -0.55 -3.93 -24.70
N VAL A 202 -1.41 -4.34 -23.76
CA VAL A 202 -2.27 -5.53 -23.93
C VAL A 202 -3.24 -5.33 -25.09
N LEU A 203 -3.92 -4.19 -25.15
CA LEU A 203 -4.90 -3.91 -26.20
C LEU A 203 -4.23 -3.79 -27.60
N SER A 204 -3.01 -3.20 -27.65
CA SER A 204 -2.26 -3.14 -28.92
C SER A 204 -1.82 -4.53 -29.40
N THR A 205 -1.38 -5.41 -28.48
CA THR A 205 -1.02 -6.79 -28.83
C THR A 205 -2.23 -7.53 -29.41
N VAL A 206 -3.38 -7.48 -28.74
CA VAL A 206 -4.60 -8.13 -29.24
C VAL A 206 -5.01 -7.59 -30.60
N ARG A 207 -4.88 -6.28 -30.82
CA ARG A 207 -5.20 -5.67 -32.12
C ARG A 207 -4.19 -6.09 -33.20
N ARG A 208 -2.90 -6.12 -32.87
CA ARG A 208 -1.82 -6.58 -33.79
C ARG A 208 -2.08 -8.00 -34.26
N ASP A 209 -2.30 -8.94 -33.31
CA ASP A 209 -2.59 -10.34 -33.62
C ASP A 209 -3.83 -10.47 -34.53
N GLY A 210 -4.86 -9.65 -34.27
CA GLY A 210 -6.05 -9.59 -35.11
C GLY A 210 -5.82 -9.03 -36.53
N MET A 211 -4.86 -8.14 -36.71
CA MET A 211 -4.48 -7.61 -38.03
C MET A 211 -3.59 -8.57 -38.79
N GLU A 212 -2.59 -9.17 -38.11
CA GLU A 212 -1.74 -10.21 -38.70
C GLU A 212 -2.55 -11.40 -39.21
N SER A 213 -3.58 -11.83 -38.48
CA SER A 213 -4.48 -12.89 -38.91
C SER A 213 -5.27 -12.58 -40.18
N LYS A 214 -5.38 -11.29 -40.51
CA LYS A 214 -6.05 -10.78 -41.76
C LYS A 214 -5.05 -10.43 -42.86
N GLY A 215 -3.74 -10.66 -42.63
CA GLY A 215 -2.67 -10.33 -43.58
C GLY A 215 -2.42 -8.81 -43.71
N MET A 216 -2.80 -8.01 -42.72
CA MET A 216 -2.57 -6.57 -42.67
C MET A 216 -1.35 -6.27 -41.81
N GLU A 217 -0.50 -5.36 -42.26
CA GLU A 217 0.59 -4.81 -41.46
C GLU A 217 0.08 -3.61 -40.64
N TRP A 218 0.66 -3.43 -39.46
CA TRP A 218 0.35 -2.31 -38.57
C TRP A 218 1.65 -1.58 -38.26
N SER A 219 1.72 -0.30 -38.62
CA SER A 219 2.92 0.50 -38.41
C SER A 219 3.12 0.87 -36.93
N VAL A 220 4.34 1.23 -36.59
CA VAL A 220 4.67 1.64 -35.22
C VAL A 220 3.98 2.96 -34.88
N GLU A 221 3.83 3.85 -35.84
CA GLU A 221 3.16 5.14 -35.71
C GLU A 221 1.66 4.95 -35.42
N GLU A 222 0.99 4.09 -36.18
CA GLU A 222 -0.43 3.74 -35.98
C GLU A 222 -0.65 3.05 -34.64
N GLU A 223 0.31 2.23 -34.19
CA GLU A 223 0.25 1.59 -32.86
C GLU A 223 0.34 2.63 -31.74
N GLU A 224 1.23 3.61 -31.86
CA GLU A 224 1.38 4.66 -30.85
C GLU A 224 0.17 5.60 -30.81
N GLU A 225 -0.38 5.94 -31.98
CA GLU A 225 -1.65 6.70 -32.09
C GLU A 225 -2.82 5.96 -31.44
N PHE A 226 -2.84 4.62 -31.54
CA PHE A 226 -3.84 3.79 -30.87
C PHE A 226 -3.65 3.74 -29.34
N LYS A 227 -2.40 3.72 -28.85
CA LYS A 227 -2.08 3.65 -27.43
C LYS A 227 -2.33 4.95 -26.69
N ALA A 228 -2.10 6.09 -27.32
CA ALA A 228 -2.19 7.41 -26.69
C ALA A 228 -3.53 7.67 -25.99
N PRO A 229 -4.70 7.54 -26.65
CA PRO A 229 -5.99 7.80 -26.01
C PRO A 229 -6.31 6.83 -24.87
N ILE A 230 -5.76 5.61 -24.91
CA ILE A 230 -5.92 4.63 -23.84
C ILE A 230 -5.14 5.09 -22.59
N ARG A 231 -3.89 5.49 -22.77
CA ARG A 231 -3.06 6.04 -21.68
C ARG A 231 -3.71 7.26 -21.05
N ASP A 232 -4.14 8.21 -21.86
CA ASP A 232 -4.79 9.44 -21.40
C ASP A 232 -6.06 9.17 -20.60
N LYS A 233 -6.87 8.22 -21.05
CA LYS A 233 -8.07 7.81 -20.34
C LYS A 233 -7.73 7.21 -18.97
N TYR A 234 -6.77 6.29 -18.90
CA TYR A 234 -6.36 5.66 -17.65
C TYR A 234 -5.72 6.66 -16.67
N GLU A 235 -4.93 7.61 -17.19
CA GLU A 235 -4.33 8.66 -16.35
C GLU A 235 -5.41 9.59 -15.79
N HIS A 236 -6.39 9.99 -16.59
CA HIS A 236 -7.47 10.86 -16.16
C HIS A 236 -8.41 10.16 -15.16
N GLU A 237 -8.87 8.95 -15.51
CA GLU A 237 -9.87 8.22 -14.71
C GLU A 237 -9.25 7.53 -13.49
N GLY A 238 -7.93 7.29 -13.48
CA GLY A 238 -7.21 6.67 -12.38
C GLY A 238 -6.88 7.61 -11.22
N THR A 239 -7.17 8.90 -11.34
CA THR A 239 -6.84 9.88 -10.30
C THR A 239 -7.74 9.75 -9.06
N PRO A 240 -7.24 10.11 -7.85
CA PRO A 240 -8.06 10.08 -6.64
C PRO A 240 -9.25 11.04 -6.72
N TYR A 241 -9.11 12.18 -7.40
CA TYR A 241 -10.19 13.14 -7.56
C TYR A 241 -11.34 12.60 -8.43
N TYR A 242 -11.01 11.82 -9.47
CA TYR A 242 -12.00 11.12 -10.27
C TYR A 242 -12.75 10.06 -9.46
N ALA A 243 -12.03 9.31 -8.63
CA ALA A 243 -12.60 8.30 -7.74
C ALA A 243 -13.48 8.94 -6.66
N SER A 244 -13.00 9.99 -6.01
CA SER A 244 -13.70 10.70 -4.93
C SER A 244 -14.99 11.38 -5.45
N GLY A 245 -14.94 11.97 -6.65
CA GLY A 245 -16.13 12.52 -7.31
C GLY A 245 -17.22 11.49 -7.63
N ARG A 246 -16.91 10.19 -7.53
CA ARG A 246 -17.82 9.05 -7.71
C ARG A 246 -18.12 8.28 -6.45
N LEU A 247 -17.68 8.79 -5.30
CA LEU A 247 -17.86 8.18 -3.98
C LEU A 247 -17.22 6.78 -3.86
N TRP A 248 -16.10 6.56 -4.56
CA TRP A 248 -15.36 5.31 -4.46
C TRP A 248 -14.42 5.26 -3.25
N ASP A 249 -14.17 6.41 -2.65
CA ASP A 249 -13.43 6.58 -1.39
C ASP A 249 -14.20 7.52 -0.45
N ASP A 250 -13.67 7.73 0.74
CA ASP A 250 -14.24 8.60 1.76
C ASP A 250 -13.50 9.96 1.82
N GLY A 251 -12.50 10.16 0.95
CA GLY A 251 -11.83 11.43 0.76
C GLY A 251 -10.37 11.33 0.35
N VAL A 252 -9.90 12.41 -0.27
CA VAL A 252 -8.49 12.62 -0.59
C VAL A 252 -7.85 13.37 0.58
N ILE A 253 -6.75 12.83 1.12
CA ILE A 253 -6.06 13.37 2.29
C ILE A 253 -4.59 13.65 1.96
N GLU A 254 -4.05 14.72 2.53
CA GLU A 254 -2.63 15.00 2.44
C GLU A 254 -1.80 13.99 3.26
N PRO A 255 -0.60 13.61 2.81
CA PRO A 255 0.24 12.66 3.53
C PRO A 255 0.46 13.01 5.00
N GLU A 256 0.63 14.30 5.33
CA GLU A 256 0.82 14.79 6.70
C GLU A 256 -0.38 14.56 7.60
N GLN A 257 -1.58 14.57 7.04
CA GLN A 257 -2.84 14.37 7.77
C GLN A 257 -3.13 12.91 8.07
N THR A 258 -2.40 11.96 7.44
CA THR A 258 -2.70 10.53 7.47
C THR A 258 -2.81 10.00 8.90
N ARG A 259 -1.89 10.39 9.79
CA ARG A 259 -1.89 9.93 11.18
C ARG A 259 -3.17 10.36 11.91
N ASP A 260 -3.54 11.62 11.82
CA ASP A 260 -4.66 12.18 12.56
C ASP A 260 -6.00 11.68 12.01
N ILE A 261 -6.14 11.63 10.68
CA ILE A 261 -7.36 11.14 10.03
C ILE A 261 -7.57 9.66 10.31
N LEU A 262 -6.53 8.82 10.18
CA LEU A 262 -6.64 7.40 10.52
C LEU A 262 -6.94 7.20 12.02
N GLY A 263 -6.36 8.01 12.90
CA GLY A 263 -6.63 7.97 14.34
C GLY A 263 -8.08 8.31 14.69
N LEU A 264 -8.62 9.38 14.11
CA LEU A 264 -10.02 9.78 14.28
C LEU A 264 -10.98 8.74 13.70
N SER A 265 -10.68 8.23 12.50
CA SER A 265 -11.47 7.18 11.85
C SER A 265 -11.47 5.88 12.66
N LEU A 266 -10.33 5.52 13.24
CA LEU A 266 -10.21 4.36 14.12
C LEU A 266 -11.04 4.54 15.38
N SER A 267 -10.97 5.71 16.02
CA SER A 267 -11.78 6.05 17.18
C SER A 267 -13.28 5.94 16.89
N ALA A 268 -13.72 6.47 15.74
CA ALA A 268 -15.11 6.35 15.30
C ALA A 268 -15.53 4.89 15.04
N ALA A 269 -14.66 4.12 14.35
CA ALA A 269 -14.94 2.72 14.01
C ALA A 269 -15.00 1.80 15.24
N LEU A 270 -14.26 2.12 16.31
CA LEU A 270 -14.25 1.34 17.56
C LEU A 270 -15.51 1.52 18.43
N ASN A 271 -16.38 2.49 18.12
CA ASN A 271 -17.67 2.64 18.81
C ASN A 271 -18.67 1.53 18.45
N ALA A 272 -18.46 0.85 17.30
CA ALA A 272 -19.31 -0.27 16.92
C ALA A 272 -19.00 -1.51 17.78
N PRO A 273 -20.02 -2.34 18.11
CA PRO A 273 -19.78 -3.60 18.80
C PRO A 273 -18.89 -4.53 17.96
N ARG A 274 -18.11 -5.36 18.64
CA ARG A 274 -17.32 -6.38 17.95
C ARG A 274 -18.23 -7.45 17.38
N GLU A 275 -17.95 -7.80 16.13
CA GLU A 275 -18.56 -8.94 15.47
C GLU A 275 -17.60 -10.14 15.53
N ASP A 276 -18.15 -11.34 15.72
CA ASP A 276 -17.36 -12.56 15.66
C ASP A 276 -16.93 -12.84 14.21
N THR A 277 -15.66 -13.18 14.05
CA THR A 277 -15.11 -13.58 12.75
C THR A 277 -15.13 -15.10 12.61
N ASN A 278 -15.73 -15.57 11.53
CA ASN A 278 -15.69 -16.98 11.13
C ASN A 278 -14.93 -17.09 9.81
N PHE A 279 -13.75 -17.69 9.85
CA PHE A 279 -13.01 -18.06 8.66
C PHE A 279 -13.48 -19.45 8.20
N GLY A 280 -13.73 -19.61 6.90
CA GLY A 280 -13.93 -20.92 6.32
C GLY A 280 -12.61 -21.71 6.30
N VAL A 281 -12.69 -22.99 5.92
CA VAL A 281 -11.51 -23.82 5.68
C VAL A 281 -10.80 -23.30 4.43
N PHE A 282 -9.54 -22.89 4.58
CA PHE A 282 -8.73 -22.46 3.44
C PHE A 282 -8.38 -23.66 2.55
N ARG A 283 -8.46 -23.41 1.26
CA ARG A 283 -8.01 -24.37 0.27
C ARG A 283 -6.48 -24.53 0.38
N MET A 284 -6.00 -25.78 0.49
CA MET A 284 -4.57 -26.10 0.55
C MET A 284 -3.97 -26.36 -0.82
#